data_e9ab2df58768b0c871d45ac117354708
#
_entry.id   e9ab2df58768b0c871d45ac117354708
#
_cell.length_a   1.000
_cell.length_b   1.000
_cell.length_c   1.000
_cell.angle_alpha   90.00
_cell.angle_beta   90.00
_cell.angle_gamma   90.00
#
_symmetry.space_group_name_H-M   'P 1'
#
loop_
_entity.id
_entity.type
_entity.pdbx_description
1 polymer ?
#
loop_
_entity_poly.entity_id
_entity_poly.type
_entity_poly.pdbx_seq_one_letter_code
_entity_poly.pdbx_strand_id
1 'polypeptide(L)'
;MPSREVNIMLEQEMISQLKIKQGNNLTLTQEELEWLWENIGNPNPEIRDDLVFNLLGQFIFEQLITKEQLRWIIEKVNVTNPLEYRIEEFGSATVYRSFSALVMGMILQVDGDKTSGYDSCLTTSERMSWIQNGIHYLKREKDRTGYDEKLGWVHAFAHGADLLGTIISHPKCTQEYVVEVLEVISDIFQKSKQPFMDEEEKRLGLAIFFGIESGNLSQKLLCEWIKKQRFEELDGSRESYQRLAMYKSFLATIYFRMEDLNLWENSLKEEMMIILQEY
;
A
#
# COMPACT_ATOMS: atom_id res chain seq x y z
N MET A 1 30.42 11.24 -22.39
CA MET A 1 29.13 11.43 -21.66
C MET A 1 28.38 12.56 -22.33
N PRO A 2 27.09 12.47 -22.59
CA PRO A 2 26.30 13.56 -23.15
C PRO A 2 26.32 14.78 -22.22
N SER A 3 26.16 15.98 -22.80
CA SER A 3 26.12 17.21 -21.99
C SER A 3 24.83 17.24 -21.15
N ARG A 4 24.77 18.04 -20.08
CA ARG A 4 23.59 18.21 -19.23
C ARG A 4 22.35 18.62 -20.05
N GLU A 5 22.52 19.44 -21.07
CA GLU A 5 21.42 19.88 -21.95
C GLU A 5 20.89 18.73 -22.81
N VAL A 6 21.76 17.84 -23.31
CA VAL A 6 21.36 16.65 -24.08
C VAL A 6 20.56 15.69 -23.19
N ASN A 7 20.99 15.48 -21.95
CA ASN A 7 20.23 14.61 -21.01
C ASN A 7 18.85 15.19 -20.70
N ILE A 8 18.70 16.49 -20.46
CA ILE A 8 17.42 17.14 -20.21
C ILE A 8 16.49 17.00 -21.43
N MET A 9 17.02 17.14 -22.64
CA MET A 9 16.24 17.02 -23.89
C MET A 9 15.75 15.59 -24.09
N LEU A 10 16.58 14.58 -23.82
CA LEU A 10 16.20 13.15 -23.87
C LEU A 10 15.14 12.80 -22.84
N GLU A 11 15.22 13.34 -21.62
CA GLU A 11 14.23 13.14 -20.57
C GLU A 11 12.87 13.74 -20.97
N GLN A 12 12.85 14.97 -21.51
CA GLN A 12 11.63 15.62 -21.99
C GLN A 12 10.98 14.87 -23.16
N GLU A 13 11.78 14.30 -24.05
CA GLU A 13 11.30 13.46 -25.15
C GLU A 13 10.67 12.18 -24.63
N MET A 14 11.31 11.48 -23.67
CA MET A 14 10.77 10.29 -23.02
C MET A 14 9.42 10.58 -22.35
N ILE A 15 9.33 11.65 -21.55
CA ILE A 15 8.10 12.08 -20.88
C ILE A 15 6.99 12.35 -21.91
N SER A 16 7.32 12.99 -23.04
CA SER A 16 6.37 13.32 -24.10
C SER A 16 5.83 12.05 -24.77
N GLN A 17 6.69 11.08 -25.03
CA GLN A 17 6.31 9.78 -25.61
C GLN A 17 5.41 8.97 -24.65
N LEU A 18 5.77 8.95 -23.37
CA LEU A 18 4.99 8.25 -22.33
C LEU A 18 3.61 8.90 -22.13
N LYS A 19 3.51 10.23 -22.14
CA LYS A 19 2.20 10.93 -22.05
C LYS A 19 1.25 10.57 -23.18
N ILE A 20 1.74 10.28 -24.39
CA ILE A 20 0.90 9.83 -25.51
C ILE A 20 0.30 8.45 -25.23
N LYS A 21 0.97 7.62 -24.43
CA LYS A 21 0.52 6.26 -24.09
C LYS A 21 -0.52 6.23 -22.96
N GLN A 22 -0.59 7.28 -22.17
CA GLN A 22 -1.53 7.39 -21.07
C GLN A 22 -2.99 7.41 -21.58
N GLY A 23 -3.81 6.47 -21.11
CA GLY A 23 -5.19 6.30 -21.57
C GLY A 23 -5.34 5.70 -22.97
N ASN A 24 -4.25 5.24 -23.61
CA ASN A 24 -4.25 4.61 -24.92
C ASN A 24 -3.73 3.17 -24.82
N ASN A 25 -4.31 2.27 -25.63
CA ASN A 25 -3.90 0.85 -25.70
C ASN A 25 -2.62 0.67 -26.53
N LEU A 26 -1.55 1.37 -26.12
CA LEU A 26 -0.23 1.27 -26.72
C LEU A 26 0.67 0.43 -25.80
N THR A 27 1.63 -0.28 -26.40
CA THR A 27 2.62 -1.08 -25.65
C THR A 27 3.82 -0.24 -25.21
N LEU A 28 4.50 -0.66 -24.15
CA LEU A 28 5.79 -0.09 -23.75
C LEU A 28 6.94 -0.78 -24.47
N THR A 29 7.94 0.01 -24.85
CA THR A 29 9.27 -0.54 -25.13
C THR A 29 9.97 -0.92 -23.83
N GLN A 30 11.05 -1.70 -23.90
CA GLN A 30 11.83 -2.05 -22.71
C GLN A 30 12.50 -0.80 -22.09
N GLU A 31 12.99 0.10 -22.90
CA GLU A 31 13.61 1.36 -22.47
C GLU A 31 12.63 2.27 -21.73
N GLU A 32 11.38 2.38 -22.21
CA GLU A 32 10.31 3.11 -21.51
C GLU A 32 9.96 2.48 -20.17
N LEU A 33 9.89 1.15 -20.08
CA LEU A 33 9.62 0.44 -18.84
C LEU A 33 10.76 0.63 -17.82
N GLU A 34 12.01 0.60 -18.28
CA GLU A 34 13.19 0.88 -17.45
C GLU A 34 13.15 2.30 -16.89
N TRP A 35 12.83 3.27 -17.73
CA TRP A 35 12.68 4.65 -17.31
C TRP A 35 11.57 4.82 -16.28
N LEU A 36 10.40 4.19 -16.47
CA LEU A 36 9.32 4.22 -15.49
C LEU A 36 9.76 3.65 -14.14
N TRP A 37 10.46 2.51 -14.14
CA TRP A 37 10.97 1.90 -12.92
C TRP A 37 12.00 2.80 -12.20
N GLU A 38 12.90 3.41 -12.92
CA GLU A 38 13.92 4.32 -12.36
C GLU A 38 13.29 5.60 -11.76
N ASN A 39 12.10 5.97 -12.22
CA ASN A 39 11.39 7.17 -11.80
C ASN A 39 10.23 6.91 -10.80
N ILE A 40 10.09 5.68 -10.28
CA ILE A 40 9.04 5.34 -9.31
C ILE A 40 9.13 6.16 -8.00
N GLY A 41 10.31 6.60 -7.63
CA GLY A 41 10.58 7.47 -6.49
C GLY A 41 10.99 8.89 -6.91
N ASN A 42 10.60 9.35 -8.09
CA ASN A 42 10.97 10.68 -8.56
C ASN A 42 10.47 11.75 -7.57
N PRO A 43 11.31 12.72 -7.16
CA PRO A 43 10.92 13.76 -6.23
C PRO A 43 9.88 14.74 -6.81
N ASN A 44 9.75 14.81 -8.14
CA ASN A 44 8.70 15.60 -8.78
C ASN A 44 7.39 14.79 -8.83
N PRO A 45 6.32 15.24 -8.12
CA PRO A 45 5.04 14.54 -8.10
C PRO A 45 4.36 14.46 -9.48
N GLU A 46 4.52 15.46 -10.35
CA GLU A 46 3.96 15.40 -11.72
C GLU A 46 4.53 14.24 -12.54
N ILE A 47 5.81 13.90 -12.31
CA ILE A 47 6.44 12.75 -12.98
C ILE A 47 6.05 11.47 -12.26
N ARG A 48 6.18 11.42 -10.95
CA ARG A 48 5.96 10.21 -10.15
C ARG A 48 4.49 9.78 -10.12
N ASP A 49 3.60 10.69 -9.71
CA ASP A 49 2.18 10.37 -9.47
C ASP A 49 1.40 10.39 -10.77
N ASP A 50 1.47 11.50 -11.53
CA ASP A 50 0.61 11.71 -12.69
C ASP A 50 1.06 10.90 -13.91
N LEU A 51 2.34 10.57 -14.02
CA LEU A 51 2.86 9.82 -15.18
C LEU A 51 3.28 8.39 -14.80
N VAL A 52 4.29 8.23 -13.94
CA VAL A 52 4.91 6.92 -13.70
C VAL A 52 3.95 5.95 -13.03
N PHE A 53 3.35 6.36 -11.91
CA PHE A 53 2.42 5.50 -11.17
C PHE A 53 1.18 5.16 -11.99
N ASN A 54 0.57 6.15 -12.64
CA ASN A 54 -0.61 5.94 -13.46
C ASN A 54 -0.34 5.02 -14.66
N LEU A 55 0.81 5.19 -15.33
CA LEU A 55 1.19 4.31 -16.43
C LEU A 55 1.48 2.89 -15.96
N LEU A 56 2.26 2.70 -14.90
CA LEU A 56 2.51 1.36 -14.37
C LEU A 56 1.20 0.66 -13.98
N GLY A 57 0.28 1.39 -13.34
CA GLY A 57 -1.05 0.87 -13.02
C GLY A 57 -1.83 0.48 -14.28
N GLN A 58 -1.93 1.36 -15.27
CA GLN A 58 -2.58 1.09 -16.54
C GLN A 58 -1.99 -0.15 -17.22
N PHE A 59 -0.67 -0.18 -17.38
CA PHE A 59 0.00 -1.25 -18.13
C PHE A 59 -0.08 -2.61 -17.45
N ILE A 60 -0.09 -2.65 -16.11
CA ILE A 60 -0.23 -3.88 -15.33
C ILE A 60 -1.69 -4.36 -15.36
N PHE A 61 -2.65 -3.50 -15.03
CA PHE A 61 -4.06 -3.92 -14.90
C PHE A 61 -4.75 -4.16 -16.26
N GLU A 62 -4.42 -3.39 -17.28
CA GLU A 62 -4.94 -3.60 -18.63
C GLU A 62 -4.13 -4.63 -19.43
N GLN A 63 -3.09 -5.21 -18.82
CA GLN A 63 -2.25 -6.27 -19.42
C GLN A 63 -1.56 -5.83 -20.72
N LEU A 64 -1.07 -4.60 -20.75
CA LEU A 64 -0.44 -3.98 -21.91
C LEU A 64 1.09 -4.18 -21.98
N ILE A 65 1.69 -4.80 -20.96
CA ILE A 65 3.09 -5.24 -20.98
C ILE A 65 3.19 -6.74 -21.25
N THR A 66 4.32 -7.18 -21.80
CA THR A 66 4.54 -8.61 -22.01
C THR A 66 4.85 -9.33 -20.68
N LYS A 67 4.72 -10.67 -20.67
CA LYS A 67 5.12 -11.46 -19.49
C LYS A 67 6.61 -11.32 -19.15
N GLU A 68 7.44 -11.14 -20.18
CA GLU A 68 8.87 -10.90 -20.03
C GLU A 68 9.13 -9.53 -19.35
N GLN A 69 8.41 -8.51 -19.73
CA GLN A 69 8.47 -7.18 -19.11
C GLN A 69 7.99 -7.20 -17.66
N LEU A 70 6.88 -7.89 -17.38
CA LEU A 70 6.42 -8.10 -16.00
C LEU A 70 7.46 -8.87 -15.18
N ARG A 71 8.04 -9.95 -15.74
CA ARG A 71 9.11 -10.73 -15.11
C ARG A 71 10.31 -9.84 -14.79
N TRP A 72 10.69 -8.96 -15.69
CA TRP A 72 11.77 -8.00 -15.46
C TRP A 72 11.49 -7.09 -14.26
N ILE A 73 10.26 -6.55 -14.11
CA ILE A 73 9.88 -5.75 -12.92
C ILE A 73 10.01 -6.59 -11.65
N ILE A 74 9.49 -7.82 -11.65
CA ILE A 74 9.56 -8.74 -10.51
C ILE A 74 11.01 -8.99 -10.10
N GLU A 75 11.90 -9.21 -11.06
CA GLU A 75 13.33 -9.38 -10.81
C GLU A 75 13.99 -8.12 -10.23
N LYS A 76 13.60 -6.94 -10.70
CA LYS A 76 14.07 -5.67 -10.13
C LYS A 76 13.64 -5.54 -8.66
N VAL A 77 12.38 -5.83 -8.33
CA VAL A 77 11.90 -5.84 -6.94
C VAL A 77 12.71 -6.83 -6.09
N ASN A 78 12.92 -8.05 -6.58
CA ASN A 78 13.65 -9.07 -5.85
C ASN A 78 15.11 -8.69 -5.57
N VAL A 79 15.78 -8.05 -6.54
CA VAL A 79 17.19 -7.64 -6.42
C VAL A 79 17.35 -6.42 -5.55
N THR A 80 16.47 -5.42 -5.70
CA THR A 80 16.63 -4.12 -5.02
C THR A 80 16.04 -4.11 -3.62
N ASN A 81 15.09 -5.00 -3.32
CA ASN A 81 14.30 -5.00 -2.07
C ASN A 81 13.81 -3.58 -1.70
N PRO A 82 12.95 -2.96 -2.54
CA PRO A 82 12.72 -1.52 -2.50
C PRO A 82 12.07 -1.04 -1.21
N LEU A 83 11.31 -1.89 -0.49
CA LEU A 83 10.70 -1.56 0.81
C LEU A 83 11.73 -1.33 1.91
N GLU A 84 12.96 -1.83 1.74
CA GLU A 84 14.07 -1.68 2.67
C GLU A 84 15.03 -0.55 2.26
N TYR A 85 14.80 0.06 1.09
CA TYR A 85 15.69 1.08 0.57
C TYR A 85 15.87 2.23 1.54
N ARG A 86 17.09 2.36 2.10
CA ARG A 86 17.46 3.42 3.03
C ARG A 86 16.40 3.64 4.11
N ILE A 87 15.92 2.56 4.75
CA ILE A 87 14.74 2.53 5.63
C ILE A 87 14.80 3.50 6.83
N GLU A 88 16.01 3.93 7.21
CA GLU A 88 16.21 4.91 8.27
C GLU A 88 16.19 6.37 7.76
N GLU A 89 16.10 6.59 6.44
CA GLU A 89 16.08 7.91 5.84
C GLU A 89 14.65 8.31 5.45
N PHE A 90 14.36 9.60 5.61
CA PHE A 90 13.04 10.21 5.34
C PHE A 90 13.03 10.94 3.99
N GLY A 91 11.85 11.43 3.62
CA GLY A 91 11.67 12.23 2.40
C GLY A 91 11.77 11.40 1.12
N SER A 92 12.71 11.72 0.22
CA SER A 92 12.81 11.04 -1.08
C SER A 92 13.04 9.54 -0.97
N ALA A 93 13.74 9.07 0.07
CA ALA A 93 13.90 7.64 0.30
C ALA A 93 12.56 6.99 0.69
N THR A 94 11.77 7.68 1.51
CA THR A 94 10.40 7.24 1.86
C THR A 94 9.49 7.20 0.64
N VAL A 95 9.54 8.23 -0.21
CA VAL A 95 8.77 8.29 -1.45
C VAL A 95 9.06 7.07 -2.34
N TYR A 96 10.34 6.70 -2.51
CA TYR A 96 10.72 5.51 -3.28
C TYR A 96 10.13 4.24 -2.68
N ARG A 97 10.23 4.02 -1.36
CA ARG A 97 9.63 2.86 -0.67
C ARG A 97 8.12 2.82 -0.83
N SER A 98 7.49 3.96 -0.60
CA SER A 98 6.05 4.17 -0.63
C SER A 98 5.43 3.80 -1.99
N PHE A 99 5.97 4.34 -3.08
CA PHE A 99 5.48 4.05 -4.43
C PHE A 99 5.87 2.63 -4.91
N SER A 100 6.99 2.11 -4.43
CA SER A 100 7.34 0.69 -4.67
C SER A 100 6.34 -0.26 -4.00
N ALA A 101 5.83 0.09 -2.80
CA ALA A 101 4.78 -0.68 -2.15
C ALA A 101 3.50 -0.77 -3.00
N LEU A 102 3.11 0.33 -3.65
CA LEU A 102 1.96 0.33 -4.58
C LEU A 102 2.20 -0.60 -5.77
N VAL A 103 3.37 -0.54 -6.42
CA VAL A 103 3.67 -1.42 -7.57
C VAL A 103 3.72 -2.89 -7.15
N MET A 104 4.29 -3.19 -5.99
CA MET A 104 4.26 -4.55 -5.44
C MET A 104 2.82 -5.01 -5.18
N GLY A 105 1.97 -4.13 -4.66
CA GLY A 105 0.55 -4.39 -4.48
C GLY A 105 -0.17 -4.71 -5.80
N MET A 106 0.05 -3.90 -6.85
CA MET A 106 -0.53 -4.16 -8.18
C MET A 106 -0.12 -5.54 -8.73
N ILE A 107 1.15 -5.90 -8.61
CA ILE A 107 1.64 -7.20 -9.11
C ILE A 107 1.08 -8.35 -8.27
N LEU A 108 1.00 -8.24 -6.94
CA LEU A 108 0.35 -9.22 -6.09
C LEU A 108 -1.14 -9.37 -6.42
N GLN A 109 -1.82 -8.29 -6.77
CA GLN A 109 -3.23 -8.34 -7.14
C GLN A 109 -3.45 -9.15 -8.43
N VAL A 110 -2.66 -8.89 -9.47
CA VAL A 110 -2.78 -9.65 -10.73
C VAL A 110 -2.23 -11.08 -10.60
N ASP A 111 -1.29 -11.33 -9.70
CA ASP A 111 -0.80 -12.67 -9.35
C ASP A 111 -1.89 -13.55 -8.71
N GLY A 112 -2.79 -12.95 -7.95
CA GLY A 112 -3.92 -13.64 -7.29
C GLY A 112 -5.20 -13.68 -8.11
N ASP A 113 -5.28 -12.96 -9.21
CA ASP A 113 -6.48 -12.89 -10.06
C ASP A 113 -6.47 -13.94 -11.16
N LYS A 114 -7.28 -14.99 -11.00
CA LYS A 114 -7.42 -16.09 -11.99
C LYS A 114 -7.92 -15.64 -13.36
N THR A 115 -8.50 -14.45 -13.46
CA THR A 115 -8.97 -13.90 -14.74
C THR A 115 -7.89 -13.10 -15.46
N SER A 116 -6.80 -12.76 -14.75
CA SER A 116 -5.66 -12.06 -15.31
C SER A 116 -4.77 -12.98 -16.16
N GLY A 117 -4.27 -12.47 -17.28
CA GLY A 117 -3.19 -13.11 -18.04
C GLY A 117 -1.87 -13.22 -17.28
N TYR A 118 -1.79 -12.56 -16.12
CA TYR A 118 -0.64 -12.59 -15.20
C TYR A 118 -0.91 -13.44 -13.94
N ASP A 119 -2.01 -14.19 -13.89
CA ASP A 119 -2.26 -15.12 -12.79
C ASP A 119 -1.03 -15.98 -12.51
N SER A 120 -0.69 -16.12 -11.25
CA SER A 120 0.45 -16.88 -10.78
C SER A 120 1.80 -16.45 -11.41
N CYS A 121 1.98 -15.15 -11.67
CA CYS A 121 3.24 -14.61 -12.23
C CYS A 121 4.42 -14.65 -11.25
N LEU A 122 4.16 -14.73 -9.96
CA LEU A 122 5.15 -14.94 -8.92
C LEU A 122 5.35 -16.43 -8.63
N THR A 123 6.59 -16.85 -8.46
CA THR A 123 6.86 -18.17 -7.86
C THR A 123 6.38 -18.20 -6.41
N THR A 124 6.18 -19.40 -5.86
CA THR A 124 5.77 -19.54 -4.45
C THR A 124 6.76 -18.85 -3.50
N SER A 125 8.04 -18.98 -3.75
CA SER A 125 9.10 -18.36 -2.92
C SER A 125 9.05 -16.83 -3.00
N GLU A 126 8.90 -16.26 -4.19
CA GLU A 126 8.80 -14.81 -4.39
C GLU A 126 7.54 -14.25 -3.70
N ARG A 127 6.41 -14.88 -3.90
CA ARG A 127 5.15 -14.48 -3.28
C ARG A 127 5.23 -14.48 -1.76
N MET A 128 5.76 -15.55 -1.16
CA MET A 128 5.97 -15.62 0.29
C MET A 128 6.89 -14.51 0.79
N SER A 129 8.01 -14.27 0.09
CA SER A 129 8.96 -13.21 0.42
C SER A 129 8.31 -11.84 0.33
N TRP A 130 7.53 -11.57 -0.73
CA TRP A 130 6.86 -10.28 -0.93
C TRP A 130 5.77 -10.03 0.11
N ILE A 131 4.96 -11.05 0.44
CA ILE A 131 3.96 -10.97 1.50
C ILE A 131 4.64 -10.62 2.83
N GLN A 132 5.69 -11.35 3.19
CA GLN A 132 6.38 -11.13 4.45
C GLN A 132 7.07 -9.78 4.52
N ASN A 133 7.75 -9.36 3.45
CA ASN A 133 8.36 -8.04 3.37
C ASN A 133 7.31 -6.91 3.44
N GLY A 134 6.16 -7.07 2.78
CA GLY A 134 5.06 -6.11 2.81
C GLY A 134 4.45 -5.96 4.20
N ILE A 135 4.21 -7.06 4.91
CA ILE A 135 3.73 -7.04 6.30
C ILE A 135 4.74 -6.33 7.21
N HIS A 136 6.03 -6.63 7.05
CA HIS A 136 7.08 -6.04 7.89
C HIS A 136 7.41 -4.59 7.52
N TYR A 137 7.07 -4.12 6.34
CA TYR A 137 7.37 -2.76 5.89
C TYR A 137 6.84 -1.71 6.87
N LEU A 138 5.54 -1.73 7.17
CA LEU A 138 4.93 -0.74 8.07
C LEU A 138 5.37 -0.89 9.54
N LYS A 139 5.89 -2.04 9.93
CA LYS A 139 6.50 -2.24 11.25
C LYS A 139 7.84 -1.50 11.39
N ARG A 140 8.53 -1.27 10.26
CA ARG A 140 9.88 -0.67 10.19
C ARG A 140 9.87 0.76 9.71
N GLU A 141 8.86 1.16 8.94
CA GLU A 141 8.73 2.53 8.47
C GLU A 141 8.51 3.49 9.63
N LYS A 142 9.23 4.61 9.59
CA LYS A 142 9.20 5.64 10.64
C LYS A 142 8.66 6.98 10.14
N ASP A 143 8.72 7.20 8.82
CA ASP A 143 8.27 8.45 8.21
C ASP A 143 6.74 8.44 8.10
N ARG A 144 6.10 9.28 8.89
CA ARG A 144 4.64 9.42 8.97
C ARG A 144 4.11 10.59 8.14
N THR A 145 4.95 11.16 7.28
CA THR A 145 4.56 12.26 6.41
C THR A 145 3.51 11.77 5.41
N GLY A 146 2.34 12.40 5.41
CA GLY A 146 1.33 12.19 4.38
C GLY A 146 1.65 13.07 3.17
N TYR A 147 1.59 14.39 3.31
CA TYR A 147 1.90 15.37 2.28
C TYR A 147 3.11 16.25 2.65
N ASP A 148 3.95 16.54 1.68
CA ASP A 148 5.08 17.46 1.77
C ASP A 148 5.02 18.49 0.63
N GLU A 149 5.26 19.77 0.94
CA GLU A 149 5.16 20.88 -0.02
C GLU A 149 6.08 20.74 -1.26
N LYS A 150 7.15 19.98 -1.16
CA LYS A 150 8.13 19.79 -2.25
C LYS A 150 7.99 18.43 -2.93
N LEU A 151 7.67 17.41 -2.15
CA LEU A 151 7.60 16.02 -2.62
C LEU A 151 6.19 15.59 -3.00
N GLY A 152 5.16 16.39 -2.66
CA GLY A 152 3.77 15.98 -2.81
C GLY A 152 3.42 14.85 -1.82
N TRP A 153 2.64 13.88 -2.26
CA TRP A 153 2.24 12.74 -1.45
C TRP A 153 3.41 11.80 -1.16
N VAL A 154 3.77 11.68 0.11
CA VAL A 154 4.76 10.71 0.63
C VAL A 154 4.06 9.43 1.02
N HIS A 155 3.02 9.51 1.83
CA HIS A 155 2.00 8.48 2.13
C HIS A 155 2.53 7.06 2.39
N ALA A 156 3.69 6.91 3.05
CA ALA A 156 4.27 5.58 3.28
C ALA A 156 3.30 4.63 4.01
N PHE A 157 2.58 5.15 5.01
CA PHE A 157 1.59 4.35 5.75
C PHE A 157 0.32 4.09 4.96
N ALA A 158 -0.14 5.03 4.13
CA ALA A 158 -1.30 4.82 3.26
C ALA A 158 -1.02 3.77 2.17
N HIS A 159 0.08 3.94 1.43
CA HIS A 159 0.47 3.01 0.37
C HIS A 159 0.90 1.64 0.92
N GLY A 160 1.52 1.62 2.11
CA GLY A 160 1.78 0.38 2.83
C GLY A 160 0.49 -0.31 3.27
N ALA A 161 -0.54 0.45 3.67
CA ALA A 161 -1.86 -0.09 3.98
C ALA A 161 -2.54 -0.69 2.72
N ASP A 162 -2.40 -0.05 1.56
CA ASP A 162 -2.89 -0.61 0.29
C ASP A 162 -2.21 -1.95 -0.04
N LEU A 163 -0.90 -2.03 0.17
CA LEU A 163 -0.16 -3.30 0.04
C LEU A 163 -0.66 -4.35 1.04
N LEU A 164 -0.89 -3.98 2.31
CA LEU A 164 -1.47 -4.90 3.30
C LEU A 164 -2.87 -5.38 2.89
N GLY A 165 -3.70 -4.49 2.33
CA GLY A 165 -5.02 -4.84 1.81
C GLY A 165 -4.93 -5.88 0.69
N THR A 166 -4.01 -5.71 -0.23
CA THR A 166 -3.75 -6.70 -1.29
C THR A 166 -3.22 -8.01 -0.72
N ILE A 167 -2.31 -7.96 0.24
CA ILE A 167 -1.76 -9.15 0.90
C ILE A 167 -2.85 -9.95 1.60
N ILE A 168 -3.66 -9.28 2.43
CA ILE A 168 -4.70 -9.96 3.23
C ILE A 168 -5.83 -10.52 2.37
N SER A 169 -6.11 -9.90 1.22
CA SER A 169 -7.13 -10.38 0.27
C SER A 169 -6.59 -11.40 -0.74
N HIS A 170 -5.27 -11.60 -0.82
CA HIS A 170 -4.68 -12.52 -1.78
C HIS A 170 -5.12 -13.97 -1.55
N PRO A 171 -5.47 -14.76 -2.60
CA PRO A 171 -5.95 -16.15 -2.45
C PRO A 171 -4.96 -17.13 -1.79
N LYS A 172 -3.68 -16.74 -1.71
CA LYS A 172 -2.62 -17.52 -1.03
C LYS A 172 -2.23 -16.93 0.33
N CYS A 173 -2.98 -15.96 0.85
CA CYS A 173 -2.78 -15.47 2.21
C CYS A 173 -3.16 -16.57 3.21
N THR A 174 -2.30 -16.83 4.19
CA THR A 174 -2.57 -17.79 5.26
C THR A 174 -3.13 -17.09 6.49
N GLN A 175 -3.78 -17.84 7.39
CA GLN A 175 -4.26 -17.28 8.66
C GLN A 175 -3.13 -16.71 9.53
N GLU A 176 -1.92 -17.24 9.41
CA GLU A 176 -0.73 -16.72 10.08
C GLU A 176 -0.42 -15.29 9.60
N TYR A 177 -0.42 -15.06 8.28
CA TYR A 177 -0.23 -13.72 7.73
C TYR A 177 -1.34 -12.74 8.12
N VAL A 178 -2.60 -13.21 8.17
CA VAL A 178 -3.72 -12.38 8.65
C VAL A 178 -3.48 -11.91 10.09
N VAL A 179 -3.05 -12.81 10.98
CA VAL A 179 -2.71 -12.47 12.37
C VAL A 179 -1.55 -11.49 12.43
N GLU A 180 -0.49 -11.69 11.65
CA GLU A 180 0.66 -10.77 11.59
C GLU A 180 0.25 -9.37 11.12
N VAL A 181 -0.64 -9.27 10.13
CA VAL A 181 -1.19 -7.97 9.66
C VAL A 181 -1.92 -7.26 10.80
N LEU A 182 -2.77 -7.98 11.54
CA LEU A 182 -3.48 -7.42 12.69
C LEU A 182 -2.51 -6.95 13.80
N GLU A 183 -1.42 -7.69 14.05
CA GLU A 183 -0.39 -7.31 15.01
C GLU A 183 0.36 -6.04 14.55
N VAL A 184 0.69 -5.92 13.26
CA VAL A 184 1.33 -4.72 12.72
C VAL A 184 0.42 -3.50 12.89
N ILE A 185 -0.88 -3.64 12.62
CA ILE A 185 -1.85 -2.55 12.80
C ILE A 185 -1.97 -2.17 14.28
N SER A 186 -2.00 -3.15 15.20
CA SER A 186 -1.93 -2.89 16.64
C SER A 186 -0.71 -2.07 17.00
N ASP A 187 0.46 -2.48 16.54
CA ASP A 187 1.73 -1.81 16.80
C ASP A 187 1.73 -0.36 16.31
N ILE A 188 1.17 -0.10 15.12
CA ILE A 188 1.05 1.24 14.55
C ILE A 188 0.25 2.16 15.46
N PHE A 189 -0.91 1.71 15.97
CA PHE A 189 -1.74 2.52 16.86
C PHE A 189 -1.11 2.66 18.25
N GLN A 190 -0.65 1.57 18.85
CA GLN A 190 -0.11 1.59 20.23
C GLN A 190 1.18 2.40 20.35
N LYS A 191 2.07 2.35 19.35
CA LYS A 191 3.36 3.05 19.37
C LYS A 191 3.30 4.47 18.80
N SER A 192 2.14 4.90 18.32
CA SER A 192 1.98 6.22 17.73
C SER A 192 2.11 7.32 18.77
N LYS A 193 3.06 8.24 18.55
CA LYS A 193 3.24 9.45 19.36
C LYS A 193 2.54 10.68 18.77
N GLN A 194 2.15 10.61 17.50
CA GLN A 194 1.50 11.69 16.76
C GLN A 194 0.40 11.09 15.89
N PRO A 195 -0.69 11.82 15.65
CA PRO A 195 -1.73 11.38 14.73
C PRO A 195 -1.20 11.34 13.30
N PHE A 196 -1.85 10.57 12.47
CA PHE A 196 -1.78 10.73 11.04
C PHE A 196 -2.50 12.04 10.67
N MET A 197 -2.05 12.69 9.60
CA MET A 197 -2.57 13.99 9.20
C MET A 197 -3.40 13.93 7.91
N ASP A 198 -3.22 12.86 7.14
CA ASP A 198 -3.76 12.72 5.79
C ASP A 198 -4.53 11.40 5.60
N GLU A 199 -5.24 10.96 6.65
CA GLU A 199 -6.20 9.85 6.65
C GLU A 199 -5.59 8.44 6.47
N GLU A 200 -4.30 8.25 6.80
CA GLU A 200 -3.61 6.96 6.67
C GLU A 200 -4.29 5.85 7.50
N GLU A 201 -4.89 6.19 8.65
CA GLU A 201 -5.65 5.23 9.45
C GLU A 201 -6.90 4.72 8.72
N LYS A 202 -7.50 5.52 7.85
CA LYS A 202 -8.63 5.07 7.02
C LYS A 202 -8.18 4.06 5.97
N ARG A 203 -6.98 4.22 5.42
CA ARG A 203 -6.39 3.25 4.48
C ARG A 203 -6.11 1.91 5.18
N LEU A 204 -5.62 1.94 6.43
CA LEU A 204 -5.51 0.73 7.25
C LEU A 204 -6.88 0.07 7.48
N GLY A 205 -7.93 0.86 7.70
CA GLY A 205 -9.31 0.36 7.80
C GLY A 205 -9.81 -0.33 6.53
N LEU A 206 -9.49 0.26 5.36
CA LEU A 206 -9.80 -0.36 4.07
C LEU A 206 -9.05 -1.69 3.87
N ALA A 207 -7.79 -1.78 4.30
CA ALA A 207 -7.04 -3.04 4.23
C ALA A 207 -7.74 -4.17 5.00
N ILE A 208 -8.23 -3.88 6.21
CA ILE A 208 -9.00 -4.84 7.02
C ILE A 208 -10.33 -5.21 6.35
N PHE A 209 -11.04 -4.21 5.82
CA PHE A 209 -12.28 -4.45 5.08
C PHE A 209 -12.07 -5.41 3.89
N PHE A 210 -11.03 -5.23 3.09
CA PHE A 210 -10.70 -6.14 1.98
C PHE A 210 -10.38 -7.56 2.46
N GLY A 211 -9.76 -7.70 3.64
CA GLY A 211 -9.55 -9.00 4.26
C GLY A 211 -10.87 -9.71 4.62
N ILE A 212 -11.88 -8.97 5.09
CA ILE A 212 -13.22 -9.50 5.37
C ILE A 212 -13.94 -9.85 4.06
N GLU A 213 -13.94 -8.94 3.10
CA GLU A 213 -14.61 -9.10 1.81
C GLU A 213 -14.09 -10.31 1.04
N SER A 214 -12.77 -10.55 1.07
CA SER A 214 -12.14 -11.73 0.46
C SER A 214 -12.43 -13.05 1.20
N GLY A 215 -12.93 -12.98 2.43
CA GLY A 215 -13.16 -14.13 3.31
C GLY A 215 -11.90 -14.66 4.02
N ASN A 216 -10.75 -14.05 3.84
CA ASN A 216 -9.50 -14.45 4.51
C ASN A 216 -9.45 -14.01 5.98
N LEU A 217 -10.11 -12.90 6.32
CA LEU A 217 -10.28 -12.44 7.71
C LEU A 217 -11.72 -12.67 8.16
N SER A 218 -11.94 -13.60 9.10
CA SER A 218 -13.27 -13.80 9.68
C SER A 218 -13.64 -12.65 10.62
N GLN A 219 -14.92 -12.28 10.64
CA GLN A 219 -15.45 -11.26 11.55
C GLN A 219 -15.24 -11.65 13.01
N LYS A 220 -15.32 -12.95 13.32
CA LYS A 220 -15.02 -13.47 14.66
C LYS A 220 -13.59 -13.14 15.10
N LEU A 221 -12.60 -13.40 14.23
CA LEU A 221 -11.20 -13.10 14.53
C LEU A 221 -10.98 -11.59 14.71
N LEU A 222 -11.59 -10.76 13.84
CA LEU A 222 -11.53 -9.31 13.98
C LEU A 222 -12.17 -8.84 15.29
N CYS A 223 -13.34 -9.38 15.68
CA CYS A 223 -13.99 -9.05 16.93
C CYS A 223 -13.12 -9.41 18.15
N GLU A 224 -12.50 -10.59 18.13
CA GLU A 224 -11.57 -11.01 19.18
C GLU A 224 -10.32 -10.12 19.24
N TRP A 225 -9.83 -9.66 18.09
CA TRP A 225 -8.70 -8.75 18.02
C TRP A 225 -9.08 -7.35 18.55
N ILE A 226 -10.24 -6.81 18.18
CA ILE A 226 -10.74 -5.50 18.68
C ILE A 226 -10.84 -5.53 20.21
N LYS A 227 -11.42 -6.58 20.80
CA LYS A 227 -11.54 -6.76 22.26
C LYS A 227 -10.20 -6.74 23.00
N LYS A 228 -9.13 -7.12 22.33
CA LYS A 228 -7.78 -7.10 22.91
C LYS A 228 -7.10 -5.73 22.79
N GLN A 229 -7.62 -4.83 21.96
CA GLN A 229 -7.05 -3.49 21.81
C GLN A 229 -7.50 -2.62 22.97
N ARG A 230 -6.63 -2.48 23.98
CA ARG A 230 -6.90 -1.64 25.13
C ARG A 230 -6.40 -0.23 24.89
N PHE A 231 -7.19 0.57 24.20
CA PHE A 231 -6.98 2.02 24.16
C PHE A 231 -7.64 2.74 25.36
N GLU A 232 -8.28 1.97 26.25
CA GLU A 232 -9.08 2.44 27.37
C GLU A 232 -8.28 3.04 28.51
N GLU A 233 -6.99 2.74 28.62
CA GLU A 233 -6.12 3.42 29.58
C GLU A 233 -5.72 4.78 29.04
N LEU A 234 -6.73 5.66 28.89
CA LEU A 234 -6.48 7.07 28.68
C LEU A 234 -5.84 7.61 29.96
N ASP A 235 -4.51 7.79 29.90
CA ASP A 235 -3.74 8.41 30.99
C ASP A 235 -4.02 9.92 31.10
N GLY A 236 -5.00 10.44 30.33
CA GLY A 236 -5.36 11.85 30.25
C GLY A 236 -4.40 12.66 29.37
N SER A 237 -3.40 12.04 28.76
CA SER A 237 -2.49 12.73 27.86
C SER A 237 -3.15 13.04 26.50
N ARG A 238 -2.64 14.09 25.85
CA ARG A 238 -3.05 14.43 24.48
C ARG A 238 -2.73 13.30 23.51
N GLU A 239 -1.63 12.60 23.73
CA GLU A 239 -1.18 11.48 22.88
C GLU A 239 -2.14 10.29 22.95
N SER A 240 -2.61 9.92 24.14
CA SER A 240 -3.58 8.83 24.29
C SER A 240 -4.92 9.18 23.65
N TYR A 241 -5.38 10.43 23.79
CA TYR A 241 -6.57 10.92 23.10
C TYR A 241 -6.44 10.85 21.57
N GLN A 242 -5.29 11.28 21.04
CA GLN A 242 -5.05 11.23 19.58
C GLN A 242 -4.99 9.80 19.04
N ARG A 243 -4.38 8.87 19.80
CA ARG A 243 -4.39 7.44 19.43
C ARG A 243 -5.81 6.89 19.36
N LEU A 244 -6.63 7.18 20.36
CA LEU A 244 -8.03 6.75 20.35
C LEU A 244 -8.81 7.36 19.18
N ALA A 245 -8.62 8.64 18.88
CA ALA A 245 -9.26 9.30 17.77
C ALA A 245 -8.91 8.66 16.42
N MET A 246 -7.62 8.35 16.17
CA MET A 246 -7.19 7.63 14.97
C MET A 246 -7.79 6.21 14.92
N TYR A 247 -7.83 5.51 16.05
CA TYR A 247 -8.40 4.16 16.10
C TYR A 247 -9.91 4.18 15.83
N LYS A 248 -10.63 5.17 16.34
CA LYS A 248 -12.05 5.36 15.98
C LYS A 248 -12.24 5.66 14.50
N SER A 249 -11.42 6.49 13.90
CA SER A 249 -11.45 6.77 12.45
C SER A 249 -11.21 5.48 11.62
N PHE A 250 -10.23 4.68 12.03
CA PHE A 250 -9.97 3.35 11.46
C PHE A 250 -11.21 2.44 11.57
N LEU A 251 -11.79 2.27 12.77
CA LEU A 251 -12.98 1.45 12.98
C LEU A 251 -14.19 1.96 12.22
N ALA A 252 -14.40 3.28 12.19
CA ALA A 252 -15.50 3.90 11.44
C ALA A 252 -15.40 3.58 9.95
N THR A 253 -14.19 3.56 9.38
CA THR A 253 -13.99 3.19 7.98
C THR A 253 -14.44 1.76 7.72
N ILE A 254 -14.06 0.80 8.56
CA ILE A 254 -14.51 -0.59 8.45
C ILE A 254 -16.04 -0.65 8.60
N TYR A 255 -16.57 0.04 9.63
CA TYR A 255 -17.99 0.04 9.94
C TYR A 255 -18.83 0.47 8.74
N PHE A 256 -18.55 1.63 8.15
CA PHE A 256 -19.33 2.15 7.03
C PHE A 256 -19.21 1.29 5.77
N ARG A 257 -18.04 0.72 5.49
CA ARG A 257 -17.86 -0.20 4.36
C ARG A 257 -18.68 -1.49 4.53
N MET A 258 -18.70 -2.04 5.74
CA MET A 258 -19.49 -3.24 6.03
C MET A 258 -20.99 -2.95 6.03
N GLU A 259 -21.41 -1.75 6.45
CA GLU A 259 -22.81 -1.32 6.38
C GLU A 259 -23.28 -1.20 4.93
N ASP A 260 -22.49 -0.59 4.05
CA ASP A 260 -22.79 -0.44 2.61
C ASP A 260 -23.06 -1.80 1.94
N LEU A 261 -22.34 -2.85 2.32
CA LEU A 261 -22.47 -4.18 1.73
C LEU A 261 -23.36 -5.13 2.53
N ASN A 262 -23.91 -4.69 3.66
CA ASN A 262 -24.71 -5.49 4.59
C ASN A 262 -24.03 -6.83 5.00
N LEU A 263 -22.75 -6.76 5.38
CA LEU A 263 -21.89 -7.92 5.65
C LEU A 263 -21.80 -8.29 7.14
N TRP A 264 -22.66 -7.79 8.01
CA TRP A 264 -22.50 -7.89 9.47
C TRP A 264 -22.78 -9.25 10.08
N GLU A 265 -21.89 -9.67 10.99
CA GLU A 265 -22.21 -10.52 12.14
C GLU A 265 -22.49 -9.65 13.37
N ASN A 266 -23.56 -9.93 14.10
CA ASN A 266 -24.05 -9.05 15.19
C ASN A 266 -22.96 -8.74 16.24
N SER A 267 -22.16 -9.75 16.63
CA SER A 267 -21.12 -9.59 17.66
C SER A 267 -20.04 -8.56 17.29
N LEU A 268 -19.61 -8.50 16.03
CA LEU A 268 -18.63 -7.52 15.57
C LEU A 268 -19.25 -6.12 15.54
N LYS A 269 -20.48 -6.00 15.02
CA LYS A 269 -21.18 -4.72 14.96
C LYS A 269 -21.36 -4.10 16.34
N GLU A 270 -21.79 -4.89 17.31
CA GLU A 270 -21.98 -4.46 18.70
C GLU A 270 -20.66 -3.98 19.32
N GLU A 271 -19.58 -4.74 19.16
CA GLU A 271 -18.27 -4.39 19.71
C GLU A 271 -17.74 -3.07 19.12
N MET A 272 -17.84 -2.90 17.81
CA MET A 272 -17.44 -1.65 17.16
C MET A 272 -18.26 -0.45 17.65
N MET A 273 -19.58 -0.64 17.79
CA MET A 273 -20.48 0.43 18.25
C MET A 273 -20.17 0.88 19.68
N ILE A 274 -19.79 -0.04 20.58
CA ILE A 274 -19.36 0.31 21.93
C ILE A 274 -18.21 1.32 21.85
N ILE A 275 -17.15 1.01 21.10
CA ILE A 275 -15.96 1.88 20.99
C ILE A 275 -16.27 3.19 20.27
N LEU A 276 -17.06 3.15 19.20
CA LEU A 276 -17.37 4.34 18.40
C LEU A 276 -18.25 5.35 19.17
N GLN A 277 -19.08 4.88 20.11
CA GLN A 277 -19.97 5.71 20.92
C GLN A 277 -19.33 6.23 22.21
N GLU A 278 -18.22 5.68 22.64
CA GLU A 278 -17.48 6.20 23.81
C GLU A 278 -16.94 7.60 23.55
N TYR A 279 -17.09 8.49 24.55
CA TYR A 279 -16.52 9.83 24.59
C TYR A 279 -15.47 9.93 25.70
#